data_6cc7577476568b2230b5c1ac5509fe89
#
_entry.id   6cc7577476568b2230b5c1ac5509fe89
#
_cell.length_a   1.000
_cell.length_b   1.000
_cell.length_c   1.000
_cell.angle_alpha   90.00
_cell.angle_beta   90.00
_cell.angle_gamma   90.00
#
_symmetry.space_group_name_H-M   'P 1'
#
loop_
_entity.id
_entity.type
_entity.pdbx_description
1 polymer ?
#
loop_
_entity_poly.entity_id
_entity_poly.type
_entity_poly.pdbx_seq_one_letter_code
_entity_poly.pdbx_strand_id
1 'polypeptide(L)'
;TTAQVGWAYGAAGTIAFIAGSIVGGYFAGWLGLRRSMVFLIIGMNLPNLAFFFLSSAMPSDLTIITAAIFIENFGFGFGFVGLILYMMQVLSVGKYQTAHYAFGTGFMALGLVLFRTFSGDIQAALGYKNFFLWVIISAIPVLILSLRIVPEPKDESIDSEAITTTEPVKTAS
;
A
#
# COMPACT_ATOMS: atom_id res chain seq x y z
N THR A 1 23.70 -15.99 -9.74
CA THR A 1 24.78 -15.28 -9.03
C THR A 1 24.22 -14.08 -8.26
N THR A 2 24.96 -13.59 -7.23
CA THR A 2 24.58 -12.39 -6.42
C THR A 2 24.34 -11.16 -7.30
N ALA A 3 25.12 -11.00 -8.37
CA ALA A 3 24.95 -9.90 -9.33
C ALA A 3 23.61 -9.98 -10.09
N GLN A 4 23.14 -11.17 -10.45
CA GLN A 4 21.85 -11.36 -11.12
C GLN A 4 20.67 -11.05 -10.20
N VAL A 5 20.77 -11.42 -8.92
CA VAL A 5 19.79 -11.07 -7.90
C VAL A 5 19.75 -9.56 -7.67
N GLY A 6 20.94 -8.93 -7.58
CA GLY A 6 21.05 -7.48 -7.45
C GLY A 6 20.45 -6.73 -8.65
N TRP A 7 20.62 -7.23 -9.87
CA TRP A 7 19.99 -6.64 -11.06
C TRP A 7 18.46 -6.82 -11.06
N ALA A 8 17.96 -8.01 -10.71
CA ALA A 8 16.55 -8.29 -10.67
C ALA A 8 15.80 -7.41 -9.64
N TYR A 9 16.32 -7.28 -8.43
CA TYR A 9 15.73 -6.39 -7.41
C TYR A 9 16.01 -4.91 -7.68
N GLY A 10 17.24 -4.55 -8.08
CA GLY A 10 17.65 -3.16 -8.27
C GLY A 10 17.02 -2.52 -9.49
N ALA A 11 17.16 -3.12 -10.67
CA ALA A 11 16.65 -2.54 -11.91
C ALA A 11 15.19 -2.94 -12.18
N ALA A 12 14.93 -4.25 -12.35
CA ALA A 12 13.60 -4.73 -12.71
C ALA A 12 12.57 -4.47 -11.60
N GLY A 13 12.93 -4.68 -10.33
CA GLY A 13 12.07 -4.40 -9.19
C GLY A 13 11.72 -2.93 -9.04
N THR A 14 12.70 -2.02 -9.23
CA THR A 14 12.45 -0.57 -9.15
C THR A 14 11.51 -0.09 -10.25
N ILE A 15 11.73 -0.54 -11.50
CA ILE A 15 10.84 -0.21 -12.62
C ILE A 15 9.43 -0.72 -12.36
N ALA A 16 9.29 -1.96 -11.88
CA ALA A 16 8.02 -2.55 -11.53
C ALA A 16 7.29 -1.77 -10.43
N PHE A 17 8.01 -1.37 -9.38
CA PHE A 17 7.47 -0.57 -8.27
C PHE A 17 6.93 0.78 -8.76
N ILE A 18 7.70 1.50 -9.58
CA ILE A 18 7.29 2.79 -10.15
C ILE A 18 6.06 2.61 -11.03
N ALA A 19 6.07 1.62 -11.92
CA ALA A 19 4.93 1.32 -12.79
C ALA A 19 3.67 0.97 -11.97
N GLY A 20 3.82 0.11 -10.97
CA GLY A 20 2.74 -0.25 -10.05
C GLY A 20 2.17 0.95 -9.29
N SER A 21 3.05 1.85 -8.82
CA SER A 21 2.64 3.06 -8.11
C SER A 21 1.85 4.03 -9.01
N ILE A 22 2.28 4.21 -10.26
CA ILE A 22 1.56 5.04 -11.23
C ILE A 22 0.18 4.46 -11.52
N VAL A 23 0.11 3.16 -11.81
CA VAL A 23 -1.17 2.48 -12.09
C VAL A 23 -2.08 2.52 -10.87
N GLY A 24 -1.55 2.28 -9.67
CA GLY A 24 -2.29 2.34 -8.41
C GLY A 24 -2.85 3.72 -8.11
N GLY A 25 -2.05 4.77 -8.34
CA GLY A 25 -2.48 6.15 -8.17
C GLY A 25 -3.60 6.54 -9.15
N TYR A 26 -3.46 6.16 -10.41
CA TYR A 26 -4.50 6.38 -11.42
C TYR A 26 -5.80 5.64 -11.10
N PHE A 27 -5.67 4.38 -10.68
CA PHE A 27 -6.80 3.56 -10.25
C PHE A 27 -7.54 4.14 -9.04
N ALA A 28 -6.79 4.63 -8.05
CA ALA A 28 -7.34 5.28 -6.87
C ALA A 28 -8.05 6.60 -7.22
N GLY A 29 -7.49 7.36 -8.15
CA GLY A 29 -8.10 8.60 -8.66
C GLY A 29 -9.41 8.35 -9.40
N TRP A 30 -9.50 7.24 -10.14
CA TRP A 30 -10.67 6.91 -10.93
C TRP A 30 -11.84 6.34 -10.10
N LEU A 31 -11.55 5.40 -9.17
CA LEU A 31 -12.57 4.74 -8.34
C LEU A 31 -12.90 5.50 -7.04
N GLY A 32 -12.07 6.46 -6.67
CA GLY A 32 -12.06 7.05 -5.33
C GLY A 32 -11.39 6.14 -4.29
N LEU A 33 -10.85 6.77 -3.23
CA LEU A 33 -10.01 6.08 -2.25
C LEU A 33 -10.73 4.89 -1.58
N ARG A 34 -11.99 5.07 -1.16
CA ARG A 34 -12.74 4.04 -0.42
C ARG A 34 -12.89 2.74 -1.21
N ARG A 35 -13.29 2.85 -2.48
CA ARG A 35 -13.54 1.66 -3.32
C ARG A 35 -12.24 1.03 -3.79
N SER A 36 -11.24 1.85 -4.10
CA SER A 36 -9.93 1.37 -4.57
C SER A 36 -9.11 0.71 -3.46
N MET A 37 -9.28 1.11 -2.19
CA MET A 37 -8.46 0.60 -1.07
C MET A 37 -8.44 -0.92 -0.97
N VAL A 38 -9.58 -1.57 -1.11
CA VAL A 38 -9.68 -3.03 -1.05
C VAL A 38 -8.86 -3.68 -2.17
N PHE A 39 -8.99 -3.15 -3.40
CA PHE A 39 -8.24 -3.66 -4.56
C PHE A 39 -6.74 -3.38 -4.43
N LEU A 40 -6.35 -2.22 -3.87
CA LEU A 40 -4.96 -1.87 -3.63
C LEU A 40 -4.32 -2.80 -2.59
N ILE A 41 -5.03 -3.14 -1.51
CA ILE A 41 -4.58 -4.09 -0.49
C ILE A 41 -4.48 -5.50 -1.06
N ILE A 42 -5.47 -5.93 -1.85
CA ILE A 42 -5.42 -7.24 -2.54
C ILE A 42 -4.24 -7.27 -3.50
N GLY A 43 -4.05 -6.25 -4.33
CA GLY A 43 -2.96 -6.15 -5.28
C GLY A 43 -1.59 -6.20 -4.61
N MET A 44 -1.44 -5.61 -3.42
CA MET A 44 -0.21 -5.66 -2.62
C MET A 44 0.05 -7.06 -2.04
N ASN A 45 -1.00 -7.81 -1.71
CA ASN A 45 -0.87 -9.13 -1.08
C ASN A 45 -0.90 -10.30 -2.07
N LEU A 46 -1.46 -10.10 -3.27
CA LEU A 46 -1.56 -11.13 -4.30
C LEU A 46 -0.20 -11.75 -4.67
N PRO A 47 0.91 -10.99 -4.79
CA PRO A 47 2.22 -11.55 -5.06
C PRO A 47 2.73 -12.54 -4.00
N ASN A 48 2.28 -12.42 -2.75
CA ASN A 48 2.64 -13.39 -1.71
C ASN A 48 2.16 -14.81 -2.04
N LEU A 49 1.05 -14.95 -2.78
CA LEU A 49 0.60 -16.25 -3.31
C LEU A 49 1.58 -16.82 -4.35
N ALA A 50 2.15 -15.96 -5.20
CA ALA A 50 3.17 -16.38 -6.15
C ALA A 50 4.43 -16.89 -5.43
N PHE A 51 4.89 -16.20 -4.38
CA PHE A 51 6.00 -16.68 -3.56
C PHE A 51 5.69 -17.95 -2.78
N PHE A 52 4.48 -18.11 -2.29
CA PHE A 52 4.05 -19.37 -1.68
C PHE A 52 4.15 -20.51 -2.69
N PHE A 53 3.73 -20.31 -3.93
CA PHE A 53 3.86 -21.29 -5.01
C PHE A 53 5.33 -21.54 -5.36
N LEU A 54 6.14 -20.50 -5.53
CA LEU A 54 7.59 -20.61 -5.79
C LEU A 54 8.32 -21.37 -4.68
N SER A 55 7.97 -21.14 -3.43
CA SER A 55 8.58 -21.84 -2.28
C SER A 55 8.29 -23.34 -2.29
N SER A 56 7.21 -23.75 -2.95
CA SER A 56 6.83 -25.16 -3.10
C SER A 56 7.45 -25.81 -4.34
N ALA A 57 7.56 -25.06 -5.45
CA ALA A 57 8.05 -25.53 -6.74
C ALA A 57 9.59 -25.46 -6.90
N MET A 58 10.24 -24.59 -6.10
CA MET A 58 11.71 -24.35 -6.11
C MET A 58 12.33 -24.26 -7.52
N PRO A 59 11.81 -23.43 -8.43
CA PRO A 59 12.37 -23.30 -9.77
C PRO A 59 13.76 -22.68 -9.71
N SER A 60 14.69 -23.26 -10.46
CA SER A 60 16.06 -22.74 -10.61
C SER A 60 16.21 -21.78 -11.81
N ASP A 61 15.16 -21.55 -12.57
CA ASP A 61 15.16 -20.65 -13.72
C ASP A 61 15.13 -19.19 -13.29
N LEU A 62 16.16 -18.45 -13.68
CA LEU A 62 16.33 -17.03 -13.38
C LEU A 62 15.17 -16.17 -13.94
N THR A 63 14.62 -16.56 -15.07
CA THR A 63 13.51 -15.84 -15.72
C THR A 63 12.25 -15.89 -14.86
N ILE A 64 11.93 -17.06 -14.31
CA ILE A 64 10.77 -17.26 -13.43
C ILE A 64 10.96 -16.44 -12.13
N ILE A 65 12.16 -16.48 -11.56
CA ILE A 65 12.49 -15.72 -10.35
C ILE A 65 12.38 -14.22 -10.60
N THR A 66 12.92 -13.73 -11.72
CA THR A 66 12.85 -12.30 -12.07
C THR A 66 11.42 -11.85 -12.34
N ALA A 67 10.61 -12.67 -13.01
CA ALA A 67 9.20 -12.38 -13.23
C ALA A 67 8.41 -12.31 -11.92
N ALA A 68 8.70 -13.19 -10.96
CA ALA A 68 8.07 -13.17 -9.65
C ALA A 68 8.43 -11.90 -8.87
N ILE A 69 9.72 -11.49 -8.89
CA ILE A 69 10.19 -10.24 -8.28
C ILE A 69 9.52 -9.03 -8.93
N PHE A 70 9.35 -9.04 -10.25
CA PHE A 70 8.66 -7.98 -10.98
C PHE A 70 7.20 -7.85 -10.54
N ILE A 71 6.46 -8.97 -10.48
CA ILE A 71 5.06 -9.01 -10.05
C ILE A 71 4.92 -8.56 -8.59
N GLU A 72 5.84 -9.00 -7.71
CA GLU A 72 5.88 -8.58 -6.32
C GLU A 72 6.03 -7.06 -6.18
N ASN A 73 7.06 -6.51 -6.81
CA ASN A 73 7.35 -5.08 -6.70
C ASN A 73 6.26 -4.21 -7.36
N PHE A 74 5.68 -4.69 -8.45
CA PHE A 74 4.53 -4.04 -9.08
C PHE A 74 3.32 -4.01 -8.14
N GLY A 75 2.94 -5.14 -7.55
CA GLY A 75 1.84 -5.25 -6.59
C GLY A 75 2.09 -4.44 -5.33
N PHE A 76 3.34 -4.44 -4.84
CA PHE A 76 3.74 -3.61 -3.70
C PHE A 76 3.60 -2.12 -4.02
N GLY A 77 4.13 -1.64 -5.16
CA GLY A 77 3.97 -0.26 -5.61
C GLY A 77 2.51 0.15 -5.79
N PHE A 78 1.71 -0.73 -6.42
CA PHE A 78 0.29 -0.53 -6.62
C PHE A 78 -0.47 -0.31 -5.30
N GLY A 79 -0.24 -1.14 -4.29
CA GLY A 79 -0.90 -1.03 -2.99
C GLY A 79 -0.32 0.07 -2.09
N PHE A 80 0.97 0.35 -2.19
CA PHE A 80 1.66 1.35 -1.37
C PHE A 80 1.11 2.77 -1.58
N VAL A 81 0.72 3.10 -2.81
CA VAL A 81 0.06 4.38 -3.12
C VAL A 81 -1.25 4.53 -2.35
N GLY A 82 -2.02 3.44 -2.20
CA GLY A 82 -3.25 3.47 -1.39
C GLY A 82 -3.00 3.86 0.06
N LEU A 83 -1.92 3.33 0.65
CA LEU A 83 -1.53 3.68 2.02
C LEU A 83 -1.14 5.16 2.15
N ILE A 84 -0.37 5.69 1.19
CA ILE A 84 -0.01 7.11 1.16
C ILE A 84 -1.26 7.99 1.02
N LEU A 85 -2.15 7.66 0.10
CA LEU A 85 -3.39 8.40 -0.11
C LEU A 85 -4.28 8.36 1.14
N TYR A 86 -4.37 7.21 1.81
CA TYR A 86 -5.08 7.09 3.08
C TYR A 86 -4.49 8.00 4.16
N MET A 87 -3.17 8.02 4.29
CA MET A 87 -2.51 8.92 5.25
C MET A 87 -2.76 10.39 4.94
N MET A 88 -2.77 10.76 3.66
CA MET A 88 -2.99 12.15 3.26
C MET A 88 -4.45 12.58 3.39
N GLN A 89 -5.40 11.76 2.96
CA GLN A 89 -6.80 12.14 2.82
C GLN A 89 -7.66 11.81 4.04
N VAL A 90 -7.24 10.84 4.86
CA VAL A 90 -8.03 10.39 6.01
C VAL A 90 -7.34 10.71 7.34
N LEU A 91 -6.06 10.39 7.47
CA LEU A 91 -5.34 10.55 8.72
C LEU A 91 -4.87 12.01 8.94
N SER A 92 -4.46 12.68 7.88
CA SER A 92 -3.84 14.02 7.94
C SER A 92 -4.84 15.13 7.63
N VAL A 93 -6.03 15.07 8.23
CA VAL A 93 -7.08 16.09 8.05
C VAL A 93 -7.09 17.04 9.25
N GLY A 94 -7.32 18.35 9.01
CA GLY A 94 -7.48 19.37 10.05
C GLY A 94 -6.26 20.28 10.24
N LYS A 95 -6.23 21.03 11.34
CA LYS A 95 -5.26 22.12 11.57
C LYS A 95 -3.79 21.67 11.60
N TYR A 96 -3.50 20.40 11.94
CA TYR A 96 -2.14 19.87 12.13
C TYR A 96 -1.79 18.78 11.11
N GLN A 97 -2.19 18.96 9.86
CA GLN A 97 -2.03 17.97 8.77
C GLN A 97 -0.60 17.41 8.65
N THR A 98 0.40 18.29 8.64
CA THR A 98 1.80 17.91 8.51
C THR A 98 2.28 17.05 9.68
N ALA A 99 1.86 17.38 10.91
CA ALA A 99 2.23 16.60 12.09
C ALA A 99 1.58 15.21 12.08
N HIS A 100 0.31 15.11 11.70
CA HIS A 100 -0.40 13.84 11.58
C HIS A 100 0.23 12.96 10.50
N TYR A 101 0.57 13.55 9.34
CA TYR A 101 1.25 12.83 8.27
C TYR A 101 2.64 12.33 8.68
N ALA A 102 3.44 13.19 9.33
CA ALA A 102 4.76 12.81 9.81
C ALA A 102 4.68 11.69 10.87
N PHE A 103 3.70 11.75 11.76
CA PHE A 103 3.48 10.70 12.76
C PHE A 103 3.06 9.37 12.10
N GLY A 104 2.11 9.41 11.15
CA GLY A 104 1.68 8.25 10.40
C GLY A 104 2.81 7.58 9.61
N THR A 105 3.63 8.37 8.92
CA THR A 105 4.81 7.85 8.20
C THR A 105 5.87 7.29 9.13
N GLY A 106 6.06 7.89 10.32
CA GLY A 106 6.94 7.38 11.37
C GLY A 106 6.48 6.01 11.88
N PHE A 107 5.19 5.84 12.17
CA PHE A 107 4.62 4.53 12.54
C PHE A 107 4.76 3.49 11.45
N MET A 108 4.53 3.86 10.18
CA MET A 108 4.74 2.98 9.05
C MET A 108 6.19 2.51 8.96
N ALA A 109 7.16 3.43 9.09
CA ALA A 109 8.58 3.10 9.07
C ALA A 109 8.96 2.20 10.24
N LEU A 110 8.46 2.48 11.45
CA LEU A 110 8.68 1.64 12.64
C LEU A 110 8.15 0.22 12.41
N GLY A 111 6.94 0.07 11.89
CA GLY A 111 6.35 -1.22 11.55
C GLY A 111 7.21 -1.99 10.56
N LEU A 112 7.67 -1.34 9.49
CA LEU A 112 8.56 -1.97 8.49
C LEU A 112 9.87 -2.47 9.11
N VAL A 113 10.51 -1.67 9.96
CA VAL A 113 11.77 -2.06 10.62
C VAL A 113 11.54 -3.23 11.58
N LEU A 114 10.54 -3.15 12.46
CA LEU A 114 10.25 -4.19 13.43
C LEU A 114 9.95 -5.53 12.74
N PHE A 115 9.03 -5.56 11.78
CA PHE A 115 8.67 -6.80 11.11
C PHE A 115 9.79 -7.36 10.26
N ARG A 116 10.60 -6.53 9.60
CA ARG A 116 11.78 -6.99 8.84
C ARG A 116 12.85 -7.59 9.75
N THR A 117 13.06 -7.05 10.94
CA THR A 117 14.04 -7.56 11.90
C THR A 117 13.70 -8.98 12.34
N PHE A 118 12.43 -9.25 12.65
CA PHE A 118 12.00 -10.56 13.13
C PHE A 118 11.60 -11.54 12.03
N SER A 119 11.41 -11.08 10.80
CA SER A 119 10.92 -11.93 9.69
C SER A 119 11.87 -13.07 9.37
N GLY A 120 13.19 -12.84 9.47
CA GLY A 120 14.21 -13.86 9.24
C GLY A 120 14.16 -14.98 10.27
N ASP A 121 14.01 -14.65 11.54
CA ASP A 121 13.91 -15.64 12.63
C ASP A 121 12.62 -16.45 12.53
N ILE A 122 11.50 -15.80 12.21
CA ILE A 122 10.21 -16.46 12.01
C ILE A 122 10.30 -17.40 10.79
N GLN A 123 10.92 -16.97 9.70
CA GLN A 123 11.12 -17.79 8.51
C GLN A 123 12.04 -18.99 8.77
N ALA A 124 13.10 -18.80 9.56
CA ALA A 124 13.99 -19.89 9.95
C ALA A 124 13.28 -20.94 10.83
N ALA A 125 12.37 -20.49 11.72
CA ALA A 125 11.60 -21.38 12.60
C ALA A 125 10.47 -22.13 11.89
N LEU A 126 9.75 -21.47 10.96
CA LEU A 126 8.58 -22.03 10.28
C LEU A 126 8.92 -22.72 8.95
N GLY A 127 10.06 -22.41 8.35
CA GLY A 127 10.41 -22.75 6.97
C GLY A 127 9.66 -21.90 5.94
N TYR A 128 10.16 -21.85 4.70
CA TYR A 128 9.67 -20.96 3.64
C TYR A 128 8.17 -21.10 3.37
N LYS A 129 7.68 -22.32 3.23
CA LYS A 129 6.28 -22.60 2.88
C LYS A 129 5.31 -22.09 3.95
N ASN A 130 5.57 -22.42 5.22
CA ASN A 130 4.68 -22.03 6.32
C ASN A 130 4.80 -20.53 6.63
N PHE A 131 5.97 -19.93 6.40
CA PHE A 131 6.17 -18.49 6.51
C PHE A 131 5.26 -17.72 5.53
N PHE A 132 5.23 -18.09 4.25
CA PHE A 132 4.35 -17.44 3.28
C PHE A 132 2.87 -17.69 3.57
N LEU A 133 2.52 -18.88 4.05
CA LEU A 133 1.15 -19.14 4.51
C LEU A 133 0.76 -18.22 5.67
N TRP A 134 1.65 -18.04 6.64
CA TRP A 134 1.45 -17.11 7.76
C TRP A 134 1.28 -15.65 7.29
N VAL A 135 2.08 -15.20 6.32
CA VAL A 135 1.98 -13.87 5.72
C VAL A 135 0.61 -13.66 5.06
N ILE A 136 0.13 -14.65 4.30
CA ILE A 136 -1.19 -14.61 3.64
C ILE A 136 -2.32 -14.53 4.68
N ILE A 137 -2.26 -15.32 5.73
CA ILE A 137 -3.24 -15.30 6.82
C ILE A 137 -3.22 -13.96 7.54
N SER A 138 -2.04 -13.37 7.74
CA SER A 138 -1.87 -12.06 8.38
C SER A 138 -2.44 -10.89 7.54
N ALA A 139 -2.66 -11.08 6.25
CA ALA A 139 -3.31 -10.09 5.39
C ALA A 139 -4.83 -10.00 5.61
N ILE A 140 -5.47 -11.08 6.11
CA ILE A 140 -6.93 -11.13 6.31
C ILE A 140 -7.44 -10.06 7.28
N PRO A 141 -6.87 -9.88 8.49
CA PRO A 141 -7.28 -8.82 9.41
C PRO A 141 -7.17 -7.42 8.80
N VAL A 142 -6.11 -7.16 8.03
CA VAL A 142 -5.90 -5.86 7.36
C VAL A 142 -6.98 -5.62 6.32
N LEU A 143 -7.35 -6.64 5.54
CA LEU A 143 -8.42 -6.56 4.56
C LEU A 143 -9.78 -6.28 5.22
N ILE A 144 -10.11 -6.99 6.30
CA ILE A 144 -11.35 -6.76 7.06
C ILE A 144 -11.38 -5.35 7.65
N LEU A 145 -10.25 -4.90 8.19
CA LEU A 145 -10.12 -3.57 8.78
C LEU A 145 -10.30 -2.46 7.73
N SER A 146 -9.74 -2.64 6.53
CA SER A 146 -9.86 -1.67 5.44
C SER A 146 -11.31 -1.46 4.97
N LEU A 147 -12.15 -2.48 5.05
CA LEU A 147 -13.58 -2.38 4.73
C LEU A 147 -14.35 -1.51 5.73
N ARG A 148 -13.83 -1.34 6.95
CA ARG A 148 -14.52 -0.63 8.04
C ARG A 148 -13.99 0.78 8.30
N ILE A 149 -12.72 1.04 8.02
CA ILE A 149 -12.00 2.25 8.50
C ILE A 149 -11.96 3.36 7.45
N VAL A 150 -12.16 3.09 6.16
CA VAL A 150 -12.12 4.14 5.15
C VAL A 150 -13.46 4.89 5.13
N PRO A 151 -13.55 6.10 5.73
CA PRO A 151 -14.76 6.90 5.70
C PRO A 151 -15.05 7.38 4.28
N GLU A 152 -16.30 7.72 4.01
CA GLU A 152 -16.65 8.43 2.78
C GLU A 152 -15.98 9.80 2.76
N PRO A 153 -15.43 10.25 1.61
CA PRO A 153 -15.00 11.62 1.47
C PRO A 153 -16.17 12.53 1.83
N LYS A 154 -15.96 13.47 2.74
CA LYS A 154 -16.92 14.55 2.92
C LYS A 154 -16.97 15.34 1.63
N ASP A 155 -18.16 15.49 1.08
CA ASP A 155 -18.39 16.33 -0.09
C ASP A 155 -18.12 17.79 0.31
N GLU A 156 -16.94 18.28 -0.01
CA GLU A 156 -16.54 19.66 0.26
C GLU A 156 -17.44 20.69 -0.47
N SER A 157 -18.28 20.23 -1.41
CA SER A 157 -19.25 21.05 -2.11
C SER A 157 -20.32 21.64 -1.18
N ILE A 158 -20.70 20.93 -0.12
CA ILE A 158 -21.75 21.37 0.81
C ILE A 158 -21.22 22.47 1.74
N ASP A 159 -19.95 22.40 2.16
CA ASP A 159 -19.37 23.40 3.05
C ASP A 159 -19.04 24.71 2.30
N SER A 160 -18.75 24.66 1.00
CA SER A 160 -18.48 25.84 0.19
C SER A 160 -19.77 26.64 -0.12
N GLU A 161 -20.91 25.98 -0.31
CA GLU A 161 -22.23 26.64 -0.47
C GLU A 161 -22.71 27.27 0.85
N ALA A 162 -22.47 26.64 1.98
CA ALA A 162 -22.83 27.18 3.29
C ALA A 162 -22.07 28.46 3.65
N ILE A 163 -20.81 28.57 3.23
CA ILE A 163 -19.99 29.77 3.46
C ILE A 163 -20.44 30.92 2.54
N THR A 164 -20.84 30.62 1.30
CA THR A 164 -21.27 31.64 0.33
C THR A 164 -22.64 32.24 0.66
N THR A 165 -23.48 31.51 1.37
CA THR A 165 -24.83 31.94 1.76
C THR A 165 -24.87 32.75 3.08
N THR A 166 -23.77 32.80 3.84
CA THR A 166 -23.73 33.46 5.16
C THR A 166 -23.06 34.84 5.17
N GLU A 167 -22.57 35.37 4.05
CA GLU A 167 -22.13 36.77 4.01
C GLU A 167 -23.32 37.71 3.85
N PRO A 168 -23.70 38.51 4.88
CA PRO A 168 -24.67 39.56 4.71
C PRO A 168 -24.04 40.71 3.92
N VAL A 169 -24.66 41.03 2.79
CA VAL A 169 -24.38 42.25 2.02
C VAL A 169 -24.45 43.47 2.99
N LYS A 170 -23.33 43.96 3.45
CA LYS A 170 -23.25 45.31 4.05
C LYS A 170 -23.41 46.32 2.94
N THR A 171 -24.63 46.72 2.68
CA THR A 171 -24.92 47.95 1.93
C THR A 171 -24.39 49.13 2.71
N ALA A 172 -23.39 49.79 2.13
CA ALA A 172 -22.94 51.12 2.55
C ALA A 172 -24.05 52.16 2.34
N SER A 173 -24.37 52.87 3.35
CA SER A 173 -24.99 54.19 3.31
C SER A 173 -24.04 55.23 3.90
#